data_e0dcd8221fd76a82de3c05880263307a
#
_entry.id   e0dcd8221fd76a82de3c05880263307a
#
_cell.length_a   1.000
_cell.length_b   1.000
_cell.length_c   1.000
_cell.angle_alpha   90.00
_cell.angle_beta   90.00
_cell.angle_gamma   90.00
#
_symmetry.space_group_name_H-M   'P 1'
#
loop_
_entity.id
_entity.type
_entity.pdbx_description
1 polymer ?
#
loop_
_entity_poly.entity_id
_entity_poly.type
_entity_poly.pdbx_seq_one_letter_code
_entity_poly.pdbx_strand_id
1 'polypeptide(L)' 'EGMIMVPDVVGKSIREANNILVSQGLRLKIEGSGIAVRQDPPAGTWVEENAEITVRFRLPGESTRNGEQNEAQSEDE' A
#
# COMPACT_ATOMS: atom_id res chain seq x y z
N GLU A 1 2.31 26.32 1.47
CA GLU A 1 3.51 25.78 1.02
C GLU A 1 3.78 24.47 1.67
N GLY A 2 4.54 23.62 1.06
CA GLY A 2 4.82 22.34 1.61
C GLY A 2 3.75 21.32 1.36
N MET A 3 2.79 21.63 0.51
CA MET A 3 1.76 20.64 0.17
C MET A 3 2.23 19.80 -1.00
N ILE A 4 1.91 18.52 -0.91
CA ILE A 4 2.35 17.54 -1.88
C ILE A 4 1.15 16.73 -2.34
N MET A 5 1.05 16.50 -3.63
CA MET A 5 -0.01 15.66 -4.15
C MET A 5 0.37 14.20 -3.97
N VAL A 6 -0.51 13.42 -3.38
CA VAL A 6 -0.27 12.01 -3.13
C VAL A 6 -0.19 11.27 -4.46
N PRO A 7 0.93 10.58 -4.73
CA PRO A 7 1.05 9.82 -5.97
C PRO A 7 0.28 8.50 -5.89
N ASP A 8 0.03 7.92 -7.06
CA ASP A 8 -0.66 6.64 -7.14
C ASP A 8 0.36 5.52 -6.99
N VAL A 9 0.24 4.74 -5.92
CA VAL A 9 1.13 3.60 -5.69
C VAL A 9 0.41 2.27 -5.75
N VAL A 10 -0.88 2.29 -6.09
CA VAL A 10 -1.63 1.05 -6.25
C VAL A 10 -1.03 0.25 -7.40
N GLY A 11 -0.85 -1.04 -7.19
CA GLY A 11 -0.22 -1.90 -8.18
C GLY A 11 1.28 -2.03 -8.04
N LYS A 12 1.87 -1.30 -7.11
CA LYS A 12 3.32 -1.32 -6.90
C LYS A 12 3.69 -2.26 -5.76
N SER A 13 4.94 -2.72 -5.77
CA SER A 13 5.47 -3.49 -4.67
C SER A 13 5.75 -2.56 -3.50
N ILE A 14 6.03 -3.15 -2.32
CA ILE A 14 6.36 -2.35 -1.15
C ILE A 14 7.58 -1.47 -1.45
N ARG A 15 8.61 -2.05 -2.07
CA ARG A 15 9.81 -1.30 -2.37
C ARG A 15 9.51 -0.13 -3.31
N GLU A 16 8.75 -0.38 -4.35
CA GLU A 16 8.43 0.67 -5.31
C GLU A 16 7.58 1.76 -4.69
N ALA A 17 6.57 1.35 -3.91
CA ALA A 17 5.71 2.31 -3.25
C ALA A 17 6.52 3.19 -2.31
N ASN A 18 7.42 2.58 -1.54
CA ASN A 18 8.26 3.33 -0.62
C ASN A 18 9.13 4.33 -1.37
N ASN A 19 9.77 3.89 -2.45
CA ASN A 19 10.62 4.78 -3.23
C ASN A 19 9.83 5.96 -3.78
N ILE A 20 8.64 5.71 -4.27
CA ILE A 20 7.81 6.76 -4.84
C ILE A 20 7.43 7.77 -3.75
N LEU A 21 6.96 7.28 -2.60
CA LEU A 21 6.50 8.17 -1.55
C LEU A 21 7.65 8.96 -0.95
N VAL A 22 8.77 8.31 -0.70
CA VAL A 22 9.92 8.98 -0.11
C VAL A 22 10.44 10.05 -1.07
N SER A 23 10.47 9.76 -2.36
CA SER A 23 10.95 10.73 -3.33
C SER A 23 10.07 11.96 -3.39
N GLN A 24 8.82 11.84 -2.96
CA GLN A 24 7.90 12.97 -2.92
C GLN A 24 7.90 13.68 -1.57
N GLY A 25 8.70 13.21 -0.65
CA GLY A 25 8.72 13.81 0.68
C GLY A 25 7.64 13.28 1.61
N LEU A 26 7.14 12.10 1.33
CA LEU A 26 6.08 11.49 2.11
C LEU A 26 6.60 10.26 2.84
N ARG A 27 5.81 9.73 3.75
CA ARG A 27 6.17 8.57 4.53
C ARG A 27 5.22 7.44 4.22
N LEU A 28 5.73 6.22 4.28
CA LEU A 28 4.92 5.05 3.98
C LEU A 28 4.60 4.28 5.26
N LYS A 29 3.31 4.01 5.45
CA LYS A 29 2.89 3.07 6.48
C LYS A 29 2.40 1.82 5.77
N ILE A 30 3.04 0.70 6.09
CA ILE A 30 2.80 -0.56 5.40
C ILE A 30 1.79 -1.39 6.16
N GLU A 31 0.78 -1.89 5.46
CA GLU A 31 -0.16 -2.85 5.99
C GLU A 31 -0.20 -4.04 5.06
N GLY A 32 0.12 -5.23 5.58
CA GLY A 32 0.14 -6.42 4.78
C GLY A 32 1.43 -6.59 4.02
N SER A 33 1.39 -7.35 2.96
CA SER A 33 2.56 -7.59 2.12
C SER A 33 2.11 -7.95 0.72
N GLY A 34 3.02 -7.83 -0.23
CA GLY A 34 2.74 -8.14 -1.62
C GLY A 34 2.66 -6.90 -2.48
N ILE A 35 1.52 -6.74 -3.13
CA ILE A 35 1.29 -5.64 -4.07
C ILE A 35 0.26 -4.69 -3.50
N ALA A 36 0.46 -3.41 -3.68
CA ALA A 36 -0.45 -2.39 -3.15
C ALA A 36 -1.80 -2.49 -3.82
N VAL A 37 -2.85 -2.60 -3.00
CA VAL A 37 -4.21 -2.68 -3.51
C VAL A 37 -5.03 -1.48 -3.10
N ARG A 38 -4.53 -0.69 -2.14
CA ARG A 38 -5.30 0.41 -1.60
C ARG A 38 -4.36 1.39 -0.92
N GLN A 39 -4.67 2.66 -0.99
CA GLN A 39 -3.89 3.67 -0.28
C GLN A 39 -4.82 4.71 0.32
N ASP A 40 -4.38 5.31 1.41
CA ASP A 40 -5.16 6.32 2.11
C ASP A 40 -4.19 7.33 2.70
N PRO A 41 -4.23 8.59 2.29
CA PRO A 41 -5.17 9.19 1.36
C PRO A 41 -5.00 8.69 -0.09
N PRO A 42 -6.04 8.80 -0.89
CA PRO A 42 -5.94 8.33 -2.28
C PRO A 42 -5.08 9.27 -3.12
N ALA A 43 -4.68 8.75 -4.29
CA ALA A 43 -3.89 9.54 -5.23
C ALA A 43 -4.64 10.83 -5.56
N GLY A 44 -3.89 11.90 -5.71
CA GLY A 44 -4.48 13.19 -6.04
C GLY A 44 -4.87 14.04 -4.85
N THR A 45 -4.77 13.51 -3.64
CA THR A 45 -5.06 14.26 -2.43
C THR A 45 -3.86 15.15 -2.09
N TRP A 46 -4.11 16.37 -1.65
CA TRP A 46 -3.03 17.25 -1.20
C TRP A 46 -2.79 17.04 0.29
N VAL A 47 -1.55 16.81 0.65
CA VAL A 47 -1.15 16.59 2.04
C VAL A 47 0.11 17.39 2.33
N GLU A 48 0.45 17.49 3.59
CA GLU A 48 1.65 18.21 3.99
C GLU A 48 2.88 17.34 3.81
N GLU A 49 4.02 18.00 3.69
CA GLU A 49 5.31 17.32 3.62
C GLU A 49 5.46 16.39 4.84
N ASN A 50 6.00 15.22 4.62
CA ASN A 50 6.20 14.21 5.66
C ASN A 50 4.91 13.54 6.12
N ALA A 51 3.80 13.81 5.45
CA ALA A 51 2.55 13.13 5.78
C ALA A 51 2.70 11.63 5.58
N GLU A 52 2.02 10.87 6.41
CA GLU A 52 2.07 9.43 6.34
C GLU A 52 0.96 8.91 5.44
N ILE A 53 1.32 8.09 4.48
CA ILE A 53 0.38 7.49 3.55
C ILE A 53 0.28 6.01 3.90
N THR A 54 -0.90 5.58 4.31
CA THR A 54 -1.12 4.18 4.64
C THR A 54 -1.42 3.42 3.35
N VAL A 55 -0.67 2.36 3.09
CA VAL A 55 -0.86 1.57 1.90
C VAL A 55 -1.05 0.12 2.30
N ARG A 56 -2.13 -0.45 1.80
CA ARG A 56 -2.43 -1.84 2.06
C ARG A 56 -1.92 -2.71 0.93
N PHE A 57 -1.22 -3.78 1.30
CA PHE A 57 -0.64 -4.70 0.34
C PHE A 57 -1.25 -6.07 0.50
N ARG A 58 -1.35 -6.80 -0.59
CA ARG A 58 -1.83 -8.18 -0.58
C ARG A 58 -0.98 -9.03 -1.48
N LEU A 59 -0.84 -10.28 -1.09
CA LEU A 59 -0.14 -11.23 -1.93
C LEU A 59 -1.02 -11.62 -3.10
N PRO A 60 -0.45 -11.80 -4.28
CA PRO A 60 -1.23 -12.21 -5.45
C PRO A 60 -1.96 -13.52 -5.17
N GLY A 61 -3.22 -13.57 -5.53
CA GLY A 61 -4.02 -14.76 -5.37
C GLY A 61 -4.60 -14.97 -3.99
N GLU A 62 -4.22 -14.14 -3.03
CA GLU A 62 -4.66 -14.31 -1.66
C GLU A 62 -6.13 -13.99 -1.45
N SER A 63 -6.65 -13.14 -2.26
CA SER A 63 -8.01 -12.64 -2.07
C SER A 63 -9.08 -13.70 -2.20
N THR A 64 -8.78 -14.83 -2.76
CA THR A 64 -9.80 -15.80 -3.05
C THR A 64 -10.28 -16.59 -1.86
N ARG A 65 -9.60 -16.52 -0.87
CA ARG A 65 -10.05 -17.34 0.19
C ARG A 65 -10.80 -16.63 1.15
N ASN A 66 -11.17 -16.60 1.11
CA ASN A 66 -11.75 -16.08 1.88
C ASN A 66 -12.05 -16.37 2.73
N GLY A 67 -11.86 -16.69 2.72
CA GLY A 67 -12.00 -17.04 3.38
C GLY A 67 -11.62 -17.73 3.74
N GLU A 68 -11.48 -18.27 3.26
CA GLU A 68 -11.23 -19.05 3.50
C GLU A 68 -10.35 -19.27 3.83
N GLN A 69 -10.11 -19.48 3.65
CA GLN A 69 -9.45 -20.00 3.96
C GLN A 69 -8.67 -20.11 4.31
N ASN A 70 -8.59 -20.30 4.49
CA ASN A 70 -7.90 -20.68 4.83
C ASN A 70 -7.22 -20.93 5.11
N GLU A 71 -7.02 -21.06 5.11
CA GLU A 71 -6.45 -21.58 5.34
C GLU A 71 -5.73 -21.78 5.33
N ALA A 72 -5.59 -21.94 5.28
CA ALA A 72 -4.97 -22.35 5.30
C ALA A 72 -4.31 -22.39 5.26
N GLN A 73 -4.30 -22.40 5.24
CA GLN A 73 -3.88 -22.76 5.33
C GLN A 73 -3.28 -22.97 5.23
N SER A 74 -3.18 -23.17 5.17
CA SER A 74 -2.76 -23.59 5.17
C SER A 74 -2.34 -23.90 5.10
N GLU A 75 -2.36 -24.18 5.02
CA GLU A 75 -2.24 -24.69 4.98
C GLU A 75 -2.01 -25.10 4.73
N ASP A 76 -2.05 -25.42 4.61
CA ASP A 76 -2.07 -25.86 4.35
C ASP A 76 -1.84 -26.17 4.10
N GLU A 77 -1.85 -26.37 3.93
CA GLU A 77 -1.99 -26.74 3.71
C GLU A 77 -1.86 -27.04 3.60
#